data_90677f0853506aa5900aa79b4d115396
#
_entry.id   90677f0853506aa5900aa79b4d115396
#
_cell.length_a   1.000
_cell.length_b   1.000
_cell.length_c   1.000
_cell.angle_alpha   90.00
_cell.angle_beta   90.00
_cell.angle_gamma   90.00
#
_symmetry.space_group_name_H-M   'P 1'
#
loop_
_entity.id
_entity.type
_entity.pdbx_description
1 polymer ?
#
loop_
_entity_poly.entity_id
_entity_poly.type
_entity_poly.pdbx_seq_one_letter_code
_entity_poly.pdbx_strand_id
1 'polypeptide(L)'
;MSLQSKISEDVKNALRNQEKLKLSVLRMLLASIKNRIIELKNKELPDEQIVAVIGSEIKKRRDAVYEFEKVGRQDAADTEKDEISILMDYMPAQLTEDQIISLIDNTISELSIESIKDLGKLMKSLMPKTRGKADGALVSKLVRKKLDNL
;
A
#
# COMPACT_ATOMS: atom_id res chain seq x y z
N MET A 1 17.34 12.85 -2.11
CA MET A 1 17.64 11.50 -1.59
C MET A 1 16.60 10.50 -2.08
N SER A 2 17.04 9.37 -2.60
CA SER A 2 16.12 8.33 -3.03
C SER A 2 15.43 7.69 -1.82
N LEU A 3 14.26 7.10 -2.05
CA LEU A 3 13.51 6.41 -1.00
C LEU A 3 14.31 5.22 -0.45
N GLN A 4 15.01 4.50 -1.32
CA GLN A 4 15.89 3.40 -0.89
C GLN A 4 16.99 3.89 0.05
N SER A 5 17.63 5.00 -0.28
CA SER A 5 18.68 5.60 0.55
C SER A 5 18.12 6.07 1.90
N LYS A 6 16.93 6.67 1.89
CA LYS A 6 16.26 7.11 3.11
C LYS A 6 15.97 5.93 4.05
N ILE A 7 15.45 4.84 3.51
CA ILE A 7 15.17 3.62 4.30
C ILE A 7 16.45 3.07 4.89
N SER A 8 17.54 3.00 4.11
CA SER A 8 18.83 2.52 4.57
C SER A 8 19.39 3.39 5.71
N GLU A 9 19.23 4.70 5.60
CA GLU A 9 19.65 5.64 6.66
C GLU A 9 18.80 5.48 7.91
N ASP A 10 17.49 5.31 7.73
CA ASP A 10 16.56 5.11 8.85
C ASP A 10 16.83 3.81 9.61
N VAL A 11 17.31 2.76 8.92
CA VAL A 11 17.77 1.53 9.57
C VAL A 11 18.93 1.83 10.52
N LYS A 12 19.90 2.62 10.08
CA LYS A 12 21.05 3.01 10.92
C LYS A 12 20.60 3.82 12.14
N ASN A 13 19.67 4.74 11.94
CA ASN A 13 19.14 5.57 13.02
C ASN A 13 18.32 4.74 14.02
N ALA A 14 17.50 3.81 13.53
CA ALA A 14 16.73 2.92 14.39
C ALA A 14 17.64 2.02 15.25
N LEU A 15 18.75 1.57 14.66
CA LEU A 15 19.76 0.79 15.40
C LEU A 15 20.39 1.63 16.51
N ARG A 16 20.81 2.86 16.19
CA ARG A 16 21.43 3.78 17.17
C ARG A 16 20.49 4.13 18.31
N ASN A 17 19.20 4.34 17.98
CA ASN A 17 18.18 4.77 18.94
C ASN A 17 17.51 3.59 19.65
N GLN A 18 17.95 2.36 19.37
CA GLN A 18 17.41 1.14 19.97
C GLN A 18 15.90 0.97 19.75
N GLU A 19 15.40 1.41 18.59
CA GLU A 19 14.02 1.25 18.17
C GLU A 19 13.84 -0.14 17.55
N LYS A 20 13.65 -1.15 18.37
CA LYS A 20 13.66 -2.56 17.97
C LYS A 20 12.62 -2.91 16.93
N LEU A 21 11.38 -2.47 17.11
CA LEU A 21 10.29 -2.78 16.15
C LEU A 21 10.56 -2.13 14.81
N LYS A 22 10.90 -0.84 14.81
CA LYS A 22 11.20 -0.10 13.58
C LYS A 22 12.38 -0.72 12.84
N LEU A 23 13.43 -1.08 13.57
CA LEU A 23 14.60 -1.74 12.99
C LEU A 23 14.23 -3.06 12.31
N SER A 24 13.44 -3.89 12.99
CA SER A 24 12.98 -5.17 12.45
C SER A 24 12.17 -4.99 11.15
N VAL A 25 11.20 -4.08 11.17
CA VAL A 25 10.33 -3.80 10.01
C VAL A 25 11.17 -3.29 8.82
N LEU A 26 12.06 -2.34 9.08
CA LEU A 26 12.88 -1.75 8.02
C LEU A 26 13.89 -2.74 7.43
N ARG A 27 14.44 -3.63 8.25
CA ARG A 27 15.33 -4.70 7.77
C ARG A 27 14.58 -5.67 6.86
N MET A 28 13.37 -6.06 7.23
CA MET A 28 12.52 -6.90 6.38
C MET A 28 12.20 -6.21 5.07
N LEU A 29 11.90 -4.91 5.12
CA LEU A 29 11.63 -4.11 3.94
C LEU A 29 12.87 -4.06 3.02
N LEU A 30 14.06 -3.81 3.56
CA LEU A 30 15.28 -3.81 2.77
C LEU A 30 15.56 -5.17 2.12
N ALA A 31 15.26 -6.28 2.82
CA ALA A 31 15.40 -7.61 2.26
C ALA A 31 14.45 -7.79 1.06
N SER A 32 13.20 -7.35 1.18
CA SER A 32 12.24 -7.40 0.07
C SER A 32 12.69 -6.54 -1.11
N ILE A 33 13.25 -5.36 -0.85
CA ILE A 33 13.79 -4.48 -1.87
C ILE A 33 14.97 -5.15 -2.60
N LYS A 34 15.88 -5.76 -1.86
CA LYS A 34 17.03 -6.47 -2.44
C LYS A 34 16.59 -7.64 -3.30
N ASN A 35 15.60 -8.39 -2.87
CA ASN A 35 15.04 -9.48 -3.66
C ASN A 35 14.43 -8.95 -4.96
N ARG A 36 13.75 -7.83 -4.90
CA ARG A 36 13.15 -7.21 -6.09
C ARG A 36 14.22 -6.71 -7.06
N ILE A 37 15.31 -6.15 -6.54
CA ILE A 37 16.46 -5.74 -7.34
C ILE A 37 17.04 -6.93 -8.10
N ILE A 38 17.20 -8.06 -7.43
CA ILE A 38 17.72 -9.31 -8.03
C ILE A 38 16.77 -9.79 -9.13
N GLU A 39 15.46 -9.84 -8.87
CA GLU A 39 14.47 -10.26 -9.85
C GLU A 39 14.50 -9.41 -11.12
N LEU A 40 14.65 -8.09 -10.96
CA LEU A 40 14.66 -7.15 -12.07
C LEU A 40 16.03 -6.96 -12.69
N LYS A 41 17.07 -7.56 -12.11
CA LYS A 41 18.47 -7.43 -12.55
C LYS A 41 18.95 -5.98 -12.61
N ASN A 42 18.47 -5.15 -11.67
CA ASN A 42 18.83 -3.76 -11.53
C ASN A 42 19.84 -3.57 -10.40
N LYS A 43 20.47 -2.37 -10.34
CA LYS A 43 21.37 -2.01 -9.24
C LYS A 43 20.62 -1.42 -8.05
N GLU A 44 19.54 -0.72 -8.33
CA GLU A 44 18.66 -0.11 -7.32
C GLU A 44 17.25 -0.02 -7.86
N LEU A 45 16.27 0.23 -6.98
CA LEU A 45 14.89 0.42 -7.38
C LEU A 45 14.53 1.90 -7.39
N PRO A 46 13.82 2.36 -8.44
CA PRO A 46 13.19 3.68 -8.42
C PRO A 46 12.15 3.78 -7.28
N ASP A 47 11.90 4.98 -6.81
CA ASP A 47 10.96 5.23 -5.72
C ASP A 47 9.59 4.60 -5.96
N GLU A 48 9.10 4.67 -7.19
CA GLU A 48 7.83 4.10 -7.61
C GLU A 48 7.75 2.59 -7.35
N GLN A 49 8.83 1.87 -7.64
CA GLN A 49 8.92 0.43 -7.38
C GLN A 49 9.03 0.13 -5.89
N ILE A 50 9.70 0.99 -5.13
CA ILE A 50 9.78 0.85 -3.68
C ILE A 50 8.41 1.04 -3.04
N VAL A 51 7.66 2.03 -3.48
CA VAL A 51 6.27 2.25 -3.03
C VAL A 51 5.42 0.99 -3.29
N ALA A 52 5.60 0.34 -4.44
CA ALA A 52 4.88 -0.90 -4.75
C ALA A 52 5.27 -2.04 -3.79
N VAL A 53 6.55 -2.18 -3.45
CA VAL A 53 7.02 -3.17 -2.48
C VAL A 53 6.42 -2.90 -1.10
N ILE A 54 6.45 -1.64 -0.65
CA ILE A 54 5.88 -1.23 0.64
C ILE A 54 4.39 -1.52 0.67
N GLY A 55 3.66 -1.18 -0.39
CA GLY A 55 2.23 -1.45 -0.50
C GLY A 55 1.89 -2.92 -0.37
N SER A 56 2.69 -3.80 -0.97
CA SER A 56 2.55 -5.24 -0.83
C SER A 56 2.78 -5.71 0.61
N GLU A 57 3.80 -5.17 1.29
CA GLU A 57 4.08 -5.49 2.68
C GLU A 57 2.94 -5.03 3.60
N ILE A 58 2.40 -3.85 3.37
CA ILE A 58 1.26 -3.31 4.12
C ILE A 58 0.04 -4.21 3.95
N LYS A 59 -0.24 -4.64 2.72
CA LYS A 59 -1.38 -5.52 2.44
C LYS A 59 -1.28 -6.84 3.21
N LYS A 60 -0.12 -7.47 3.21
CA LYS A 60 0.11 -8.71 3.96
C LYS A 60 -0.16 -8.52 5.45
N ARG A 61 0.27 -7.38 6.00
CA ARG A 61 0.06 -7.09 7.42
C ARG A 61 -1.40 -6.77 7.74
N ARG A 62 -2.12 -6.11 6.84
CA ARG A 62 -3.57 -5.89 7.02
C ARG A 62 -4.33 -7.20 7.03
N ASP A 63 -3.95 -8.13 6.15
CA ASP A 63 -4.54 -9.47 6.14
C ASP A 63 -4.25 -10.20 7.45
N ALA A 64 -3.03 -10.06 7.99
CA ALA A 64 -2.66 -10.63 9.27
C ALA A 64 -3.46 -10.01 10.42
N VAL A 65 -3.66 -8.70 10.43
CA VAL A 65 -4.50 -8.01 11.42
C VAL A 65 -5.90 -8.63 11.44
N TYR A 66 -6.50 -8.77 10.26
CA TYR A 66 -7.84 -9.35 10.13
C TYR A 66 -7.91 -10.76 10.72
N GLU A 67 -6.94 -11.62 10.37
CA GLU A 67 -6.90 -12.99 10.86
C GLU A 67 -6.67 -13.07 12.38
N PHE A 68 -5.78 -12.25 12.93
CA PHE A 68 -5.53 -12.20 14.37
C PHE A 68 -6.75 -11.69 15.14
N GLU A 69 -7.42 -10.66 14.65
CA GLU A 69 -8.63 -10.14 15.30
C GLU A 69 -9.75 -11.19 15.27
N LYS A 70 -9.86 -11.93 14.19
CA LYS A 70 -10.87 -12.99 14.02
C LYS A 70 -10.74 -14.10 15.05
N VAL A 71 -9.52 -14.44 15.47
CA VAL A 71 -9.26 -15.46 16.47
C VAL A 71 -9.04 -14.90 17.88
N GLY A 72 -9.32 -13.61 18.09
CA GLY A 72 -9.23 -12.98 19.40
C GLY A 72 -7.81 -12.64 19.87
N ARG A 73 -6.83 -12.63 18.96
CA ARG A 73 -5.45 -12.29 19.28
C ARG A 73 -5.19 -10.81 19.04
N GLN A 74 -5.77 -9.98 19.89
CA GLN A 74 -5.64 -8.53 19.74
C GLN A 74 -4.20 -8.03 19.91
N ASP A 75 -3.42 -8.67 20.77
CA ASP A 75 -1.99 -8.34 20.97
C ASP A 75 -1.19 -8.45 19.68
N ALA A 76 -1.36 -9.55 18.94
CA ALA A 76 -0.70 -9.77 17.66
C ALA A 76 -1.23 -8.81 16.58
N ALA A 77 -2.54 -8.55 16.57
CA ALA A 77 -3.14 -7.59 15.65
C ALA A 77 -2.58 -6.19 15.86
N ASP A 78 -2.44 -5.75 17.11
CA ASP A 78 -1.90 -4.42 17.43
C ASP A 78 -0.44 -4.29 17.03
N THR A 79 0.36 -5.34 17.18
CA THR A 79 1.74 -5.35 16.70
C THR A 79 1.80 -5.16 15.17
N GLU A 80 0.95 -5.86 14.44
CA GLU A 80 0.87 -5.70 12.98
C GLU A 80 0.45 -4.27 12.60
N LYS A 81 -0.48 -3.66 13.34
CA LYS A 81 -0.90 -2.27 13.13
C LYS A 81 0.26 -1.29 13.33
N ASP A 82 1.08 -1.52 14.36
CA ASP A 82 2.25 -0.70 14.62
C ASP A 82 3.27 -0.82 13.48
N GLU A 83 3.47 -2.02 12.95
CA GLU A 83 4.34 -2.26 11.80
C GLU A 83 3.82 -1.57 10.55
N ILE A 84 2.52 -1.61 10.30
CA ILE A 84 1.87 -0.89 9.20
C ILE A 84 2.14 0.62 9.32
N SER A 85 2.00 1.17 10.51
CA SER A 85 2.23 2.60 10.76
C SER A 85 3.65 3.02 10.36
N ILE A 86 4.65 2.20 10.68
CA ILE A 86 6.04 2.44 10.29
C ILE A 86 6.19 2.49 8.77
N LEU A 87 5.58 1.53 8.07
CA LEU A 87 5.65 1.45 6.61
C LEU A 87 4.90 2.59 5.93
N MET A 88 3.78 3.02 6.50
CA MET A 88 2.98 4.12 5.94
C MET A 88 3.74 5.44 5.89
N ASP A 89 4.73 5.64 6.75
CA ASP A 89 5.55 6.86 6.76
C ASP A 89 6.33 7.05 5.44
N TYR A 90 6.52 5.99 4.68
CA TYR A 90 7.22 6.04 3.39
C TYR A 90 6.28 6.12 2.19
N MET A 91 4.99 6.02 2.42
CA MET A 91 3.99 6.06 1.35
C MET A 91 3.68 7.51 0.95
N PRO A 92 3.28 7.74 -0.31
CA PRO A 92 2.81 9.07 -0.71
C PRO A 92 1.55 9.45 0.06
N ALA A 93 1.18 10.72 0.01
CA ALA A 93 -0.03 11.22 0.67
C ALA A 93 -1.23 10.36 0.26
N GLN A 94 -1.97 9.87 1.28
CA GLN A 94 -3.09 8.98 1.04
C GLN A 94 -4.34 9.75 0.65
N LEU A 95 -5.12 9.19 -0.25
CA LEU A 95 -6.40 9.75 -0.65
C LEU A 95 -7.45 9.50 0.43
N THR A 96 -8.28 10.50 0.70
CA THR A 96 -9.45 10.31 1.54
C THR A 96 -10.50 9.51 0.77
N GLU A 97 -11.47 8.92 1.47
CA GLU A 97 -12.57 8.20 0.83
C GLU A 97 -13.33 9.11 -0.14
N ASP A 98 -13.58 10.37 0.24
CA ASP A 98 -14.25 11.33 -0.64
C ASP A 98 -13.43 11.61 -1.91
N GLN A 99 -12.13 11.72 -1.79
CA GLN A 99 -11.25 11.89 -2.95
C GLN A 99 -11.27 10.67 -3.88
N ILE A 100 -11.31 9.47 -3.32
CA ILE A 100 -11.42 8.23 -4.09
C ILE A 100 -12.77 8.21 -4.83
N ILE A 101 -13.85 8.54 -4.16
CA ILE A 101 -15.20 8.59 -4.76
C ILE A 101 -15.23 9.61 -5.91
N SER A 102 -14.63 10.78 -5.73
CA SER A 102 -14.52 11.78 -6.79
C SER A 102 -13.76 11.27 -8.00
N LEU A 103 -12.66 10.56 -7.79
CA LEU A 103 -11.90 9.95 -8.88
C LEU A 103 -12.72 8.89 -9.62
N ILE A 104 -13.48 8.09 -8.89
CA ILE A 104 -14.37 7.07 -9.47
C ILE A 104 -15.44 7.75 -10.33
N ASP A 105 -16.12 8.75 -9.79
CA ASP A 105 -17.18 9.47 -10.51
C ASP A 105 -16.65 10.14 -11.77
N ASN A 106 -15.50 10.79 -11.69
CA ASN A 106 -14.87 11.44 -12.84
C ASN A 106 -14.49 10.42 -13.92
N THR A 107 -13.96 9.28 -13.52
CA THR A 107 -13.54 8.23 -14.45
C THR A 107 -14.75 7.57 -15.11
N ILE A 108 -15.83 7.35 -14.36
CA ILE A 108 -17.10 6.85 -14.89
C ILE A 108 -17.60 7.78 -15.99
N SER A 109 -17.58 9.09 -15.74
CA SER A 109 -17.99 10.09 -16.72
C SER A 109 -17.08 10.11 -17.96
N GLU A 110 -15.77 10.09 -17.77
CA GLU A 110 -14.79 10.11 -18.86
C GLU A 110 -14.92 8.91 -19.79
N LEU A 111 -15.15 7.72 -19.22
CA LEU A 111 -15.22 6.45 -19.96
C LEU A 111 -16.64 6.08 -20.38
N SER A 112 -17.63 6.87 -20.00
CA SER A 112 -19.04 6.57 -20.27
C SER A 112 -19.45 5.19 -19.74
N ILE A 113 -19.06 4.88 -18.53
CA ILE A 113 -19.36 3.61 -17.85
C ILE A 113 -20.86 3.56 -17.53
N GLU A 114 -21.54 2.51 -17.89
CA GLU A 114 -22.99 2.38 -17.69
C GLU A 114 -23.38 1.23 -16.75
N SER A 115 -22.53 0.24 -16.56
CA SER A 115 -22.88 -0.94 -15.77
C SER A 115 -21.66 -1.65 -15.18
N ILE A 116 -21.94 -2.65 -14.31
CA ILE A 116 -20.93 -3.52 -13.71
C ILE A 116 -20.11 -4.31 -14.75
N LYS A 117 -20.63 -4.45 -15.96
CA LYS A 117 -19.92 -5.12 -17.06
C LYS A 117 -18.62 -4.40 -17.42
N ASP A 118 -18.55 -3.11 -17.14
CA ASP A 118 -17.38 -2.27 -17.41
C ASP A 118 -16.42 -2.19 -16.24
N LEU A 119 -16.58 -3.04 -15.20
CA LEU A 119 -15.76 -3.04 -14.01
C LEU A 119 -14.25 -3.11 -14.32
N GLY A 120 -13.85 -4.01 -15.21
CA GLY A 120 -12.46 -4.17 -15.61
C GLY A 120 -11.89 -2.93 -16.26
N LYS A 121 -12.65 -2.30 -17.15
CA LYS A 121 -12.26 -1.06 -17.83
C LYS A 121 -12.07 0.08 -16.84
N LEU A 122 -13.00 0.23 -15.90
CA LEU A 122 -12.94 1.24 -14.86
C LEU A 122 -11.73 1.03 -13.94
N MET A 123 -11.52 -0.19 -13.46
CA MET A 123 -10.40 -0.51 -12.58
C MET A 123 -9.06 -0.27 -13.27
N LYS A 124 -8.94 -0.63 -14.53
CA LYS A 124 -7.71 -0.41 -15.30
C LYS A 124 -7.35 1.07 -15.39
N SER A 125 -8.35 1.94 -15.54
CA SER A 125 -8.13 3.39 -15.60
C SER A 125 -7.83 3.99 -14.22
N LEU A 126 -8.43 3.44 -13.15
CA LEU A 126 -8.24 3.94 -11.78
C LEU A 126 -6.91 3.53 -11.16
N MET A 127 -6.39 2.34 -11.48
CA MET A 127 -5.20 1.82 -10.83
C MET A 127 -4.00 2.76 -10.88
N PRO A 128 -3.64 3.38 -12.02
CA PRO A 128 -2.51 4.32 -12.02
C PRO A 128 -2.72 5.54 -11.13
N LYS A 129 -3.99 5.95 -10.92
CA LYS A 129 -4.35 7.13 -10.12
C LYS A 129 -4.36 6.85 -8.63
N THR A 130 -4.56 5.59 -8.23
CA THR A 130 -4.73 5.20 -6.82
C THR A 130 -3.59 4.36 -6.26
N ARG A 131 -2.73 3.80 -7.12
CA ARG A 131 -1.64 2.92 -6.68
C ARG A 131 -0.72 3.64 -5.70
N GLY A 132 -0.55 3.03 -4.53
CA GLY A 132 0.26 3.59 -3.45
C GLY A 132 -0.42 4.73 -2.68
N LYS A 133 -1.56 5.25 -3.14
CA LYS A 133 -2.30 6.35 -2.53
C LYS A 133 -3.60 5.92 -1.86
N ALA A 134 -4.03 4.70 -2.11
CA ALA A 134 -5.24 4.15 -1.52
C ALA A 134 -5.11 2.64 -1.42
N ASP A 135 -5.80 2.05 -0.43
CA ASP A 135 -5.89 0.60 -0.31
C ASP A 135 -6.72 0.04 -1.47
N GLY A 136 -6.15 -0.92 -2.21
CA GLY A 136 -6.81 -1.52 -3.35
C GLY A 136 -8.15 -2.17 -3.01
N ALA A 137 -8.26 -2.79 -1.82
CA ALA A 137 -9.51 -3.38 -1.36
C ALA A 137 -10.60 -2.34 -1.14
N LEU A 138 -10.24 -1.18 -0.58
CA LEU A 138 -11.18 -0.07 -0.39
C LEU A 138 -11.63 0.49 -1.74
N VAL A 139 -10.71 0.72 -2.67
CA VAL A 139 -11.03 1.21 -4.02
C VAL A 139 -12.01 0.26 -4.71
N SER A 140 -11.73 -1.03 -4.67
CA SER A 140 -12.59 -2.06 -5.28
C SER A 140 -13.99 -2.05 -4.68
N LYS A 141 -14.08 -1.95 -3.34
CA LYS A 141 -15.36 -1.88 -2.64
C LYS A 141 -16.17 -0.66 -3.06
N LEU A 142 -15.54 0.51 -3.13
CA LEU A 142 -16.21 1.76 -3.52
C LEU A 142 -16.63 1.74 -4.98
N VAL A 143 -15.82 1.15 -5.87
CA VAL A 143 -16.14 0.98 -7.28
C VAL A 143 -17.39 0.11 -7.44
N ARG A 144 -17.43 -1.04 -6.79
CA ARG A 144 -18.58 -1.96 -6.86
C ARG A 144 -19.84 -1.29 -6.36
N LYS A 145 -19.75 -0.57 -5.24
CA LYS A 145 -20.89 0.16 -4.67
C LYS A 145 -21.43 1.19 -5.67
N LYS A 146 -20.55 1.94 -6.34
CA LYS A 146 -20.96 2.91 -7.34
C LYS A 146 -21.62 2.24 -8.54
N LEU A 147 -21.05 1.18 -9.06
CA LEU A 147 -21.61 0.46 -10.22
C LEU A 147 -22.96 -0.19 -9.92
N ASP A 148 -23.12 -0.70 -8.69
CA ASP A 148 -24.39 -1.28 -8.26
C ASP A 148 -25.54 -0.26 -8.20
N ASN A 149 -25.20 1.02 -8.08
CA ASN A 149 -26.17 2.13 -7.97
C ASN A 149 -26.38 2.89 -9.30
N LEU A 150 -25.81 2.41 -10.39
CA LEU A 150 -26.01 3.01 -11.73
C LEU A 150 -27.33 2.62 -12.38
#